data_c4afe78206ad9b3ad2cdc65d15216345
#
_entry.id   c4afe78206ad9b3ad2cdc65d15216345
#
_cell.length_a   1.000
_cell.length_b   1.000
_cell.length_c   1.000
_cell.angle_alpha   90.00
_cell.angle_beta   90.00
_cell.angle_gamma   90.00
#
_symmetry.space_group_name_H-M   'P 1'
#
loop_
_entity.id
_entity.type
_entity.pdbx_description
1 polymer ?
#
loop_
_entity_poly.entity_id
_entity_poly.type
_entity_poly.pdbx_seq_one_letter_code
_entity_poly.pdbx_strand_id
1 'polypeptide(L)'
;MHLSNNNITDVQSIGEGLKTNNTLEYLHVHNNNITDDGGIQSIIDVLKTNNTLESLFLAHNQLSDNMKSQLKAIQQYKRDGSNGYQQVKEMKIET
;
A
#
# COMPACT_ATOMS: atom_id res chain seq x y z
N MET A 1 11.89 -1.28 -0.78
CA MET A 1 12.10 -0.92 0.63
C MET A 1 11.63 -2.07 1.52
N HIS A 2 12.52 -2.56 2.35
CA HIS A 2 12.27 -3.71 3.22
C HIS A 2 12.24 -3.27 4.68
N LEU A 3 11.06 -3.15 5.25
CA LEU A 3 10.85 -2.75 6.64
C LEU A 3 10.09 -3.80 7.45
N SER A 4 10.10 -5.06 6.97
CA SER A 4 9.40 -6.15 7.65
C SER A 4 10.04 -6.47 9.01
N ASN A 5 9.23 -6.99 9.93
CA ASN A 5 9.67 -7.45 11.26
C ASN A 5 10.29 -6.34 12.14
N ASN A 6 9.73 -5.12 12.12
CA ASN A 6 10.30 -3.98 12.82
C ASN A 6 9.38 -3.31 13.85
N ASN A 7 8.25 -3.90 14.20
CA ASN A 7 7.28 -3.31 15.14
C ASN A 7 6.78 -1.93 14.71
N ILE A 8 6.73 -1.67 13.41
CA ILE A 8 6.20 -0.42 12.87
C ILE A 8 4.69 -0.38 13.11
N THR A 9 4.20 0.74 13.62
CA THR A 9 2.77 0.93 13.87
C THR A 9 2.14 1.94 12.92
N ASP A 10 2.95 2.79 12.27
CA ASP A 10 2.45 3.88 11.44
C ASP A 10 3.29 4.04 10.19
N VAL A 11 2.62 4.10 9.04
CA VAL A 11 3.25 4.28 7.73
C VAL A 11 2.84 5.60 7.06
N GLN A 12 2.34 6.56 7.86
CA GLN A 12 1.90 7.86 7.35
C GLN A 12 3.01 8.59 6.58
N SER A 13 4.22 8.62 7.14
CA SER A 13 5.36 9.28 6.50
C SER A 13 5.74 8.63 5.19
N ILE A 14 5.61 7.30 5.11
CA ILE A 14 5.90 6.58 3.87
C ILE A 14 4.88 6.96 2.80
N GLY A 15 3.60 7.01 3.16
CA GLY A 15 2.55 7.45 2.25
C GLY A 15 2.80 8.87 1.74
N GLU A 16 3.17 9.78 2.63
CA GLU A 16 3.49 11.15 2.24
C GLU A 16 4.68 11.21 1.29
N GLY A 17 5.72 10.40 1.54
CA GLY A 17 6.88 10.33 0.68
C GLY A 17 6.56 9.82 -0.71
N LEU A 18 5.61 8.90 -0.84
CA LEU A 18 5.23 8.34 -2.13
C LEU A 18 4.55 9.35 -3.06
N LYS A 19 4.07 10.48 -2.53
CA LYS A 19 3.46 11.53 -3.35
C LYS A 19 4.44 12.10 -4.36
N THR A 20 5.72 12.14 -4.01
CA THR A 20 6.77 12.72 -4.86
C THR A 20 7.81 11.72 -5.29
N ASN A 21 7.81 10.52 -4.73
CA ASN A 21 8.78 9.49 -5.09
C ASN A 21 8.29 8.70 -6.30
N ASN A 22 9.08 8.71 -7.38
CA ASN A 22 8.76 8.02 -8.62
C ASN A 22 9.72 6.88 -8.92
N THR A 23 10.44 6.38 -7.91
CA THR A 23 11.43 5.33 -8.10
C THR A 23 11.17 4.08 -7.28
N LEU A 24 10.43 4.19 -6.18
CA LEU A 24 10.15 3.04 -5.32
C LEU A 24 9.16 2.09 -6.00
N GLU A 25 9.58 0.83 -6.18
CA GLU A 25 8.76 -0.20 -6.81
C GLU A 25 8.17 -1.18 -5.80
N TYR A 26 8.85 -1.40 -4.68
CA TYR A 26 8.47 -2.40 -3.69
C TYR A 26 8.45 -1.78 -2.30
N LEU A 27 7.34 -1.95 -1.59
CA LEU A 27 7.24 -1.57 -0.18
C LEU A 27 6.82 -2.80 0.61
N HIS A 28 7.74 -3.34 1.38
CA HIS A 28 7.52 -4.53 2.20
C HIS A 28 7.50 -4.13 3.66
N VAL A 29 6.31 -4.10 4.25
CA VAL A 29 6.11 -3.75 5.66
C VAL A 29 5.33 -4.85 6.39
N HIS A 30 5.40 -6.08 5.88
CA HIS A 30 4.73 -7.21 6.51
C HIS A 30 5.37 -7.56 7.86
N ASN A 31 4.64 -8.28 8.72
CA ASN A 31 5.09 -8.67 10.05
C ASN A 31 5.47 -7.44 10.91
N ASN A 32 4.58 -6.47 10.95
CA ASN A 32 4.66 -5.33 11.83
C ASN A 32 3.38 -5.24 12.66
N ASN A 33 3.11 -4.10 13.27
CA ASN A 33 1.93 -3.89 14.12
C ASN A 33 1.06 -2.74 13.58
N ILE A 34 0.97 -2.64 12.25
CA ILE A 34 0.19 -1.58 11.59
C ILE A 34 -1.29 -1.90 11.72
N THR A 35 -2.06 -0.93 12.22
CA THR A 35 -3.53 -1.02 12.30
C THR A 35 -4.15 -0.18 11.19
N ASP A 36 -5.48 -0.25 11.05
CA ASP A 36 -6.21 0.56 10.06
C ASP A 36 -5.89 2.06 10.21
N ASP A 37 -5.69 2.52 11.44
CA ASP A 37 -5.38 3.93 11.74
C ASP A 37 -3.90 4.27 11.59
N GLY A 38 -3.07 3.32 11.21
CA GLY A 38 -1.62 3.47 11.11
C GLY A 38 -1.13 4.07 9.79
N GLY A 39 -1.88 5.00 9.20
CA GLY A 39 -1.45 5.69 7.98
C GLY A 39 -1.75 4.95 6.69
N ILE A 40 -2.49 3.85 6.74
CA ILE A 40 -2.83 3.08 5.53
C ILE A 40 -3.61 3.94 4.54
N GLN A 41 -4.48 4.84 5.03
CA GLN A 41 -5.25 5.72 4.15
C GLN A 41 -4.34 6.61 3.30
N SER A 42 -3.23 7.08 3.85
CA SER A 42 -2.25 7.86 3.07
C SER A 42 -1.69 7.06 1.91
N ILE A 43 -1.38 5.79 2.15
CA ILE A 43 -0.89 4.91 1.08
C ILE A 43 -1.99 4.69 0.04
N ILE A 44 -3.21 4.41 0.49
CA ILE A 44 -4.36 4.22 -0.42
C ILE A 44 -4.55 5.45 -1.31
N ASP A 45 -4.53 6.64 -0.71
CA ASP A 45 -4.75 7.88 -1.45
C ASP A 45 -3.68 8.11 -2.51
N VAL A 46 -2.42 7.83 -2.18
CA VAL A 46 -1.32 8.06 -3.11
C VAL A 46 -1.29 7.01 -4.24
N LEU A 47 -1.85 5.83 -4.01
CA LEU A 47 -1.91 4.79 -5.04
C LEU A 47 -2.73 5.21 -6.26
N LYS A 48 -3.64 6.18 -6.11
CA LYS A 48 -4.39 6.68 -7.26
C LYS A 48 -3.50 7.28 -8.32
N THR A 49 -2.45 7.98 -7.91
CA THR A 49 -1.57 8.74 -8.81
C THR A 49 -0.16 8.19 -8.92
N ASN A 50 0.30 7.44 -7.93
CA ASN A 50 1.63 6.82 -8.01
C ASN A 50 1.57 5.63 -8.97
N ASN A 51 2.40 5.64 -10.02
CA ASN A 51 2.41 4.60 -11.04
C ASN A 51 3.72 3.81 -11.07
N THR A 52 4.55 3.93 -10.04
CA THR A 52 5.82 3.21 -9.95
C THR A 52 5.80 2.08 -8.93
N LEU A 53 5.01 2.22 -7.85
CA LEU A 53 4.90 1.17 -6.84
C LEU A 53 4.15 -0.03 -7.41
N GLU A 54 4.82 -1.18 -7.47
CA GLU A 54 4.27 -2.41 -8.02
C GLU A 54 3.91 -3.44 -6.96
N SER A 55 4.55 -3.40 -5.80
CA SER A 55 4.31 -4.35 -4.72
C SER A 55 4.15 -3.66 -3.40
N LEU A 56 3.07 -4.01 -2.69
CA LEU A 56 2.79 -3.53 -1.35
C LEU A 56 2.45 -4.75 -0.48
N PHE A 57 3.37 -5.14 0.40
CA PHE A 57 3.21 -6.32 1.25
C PHE A 57 2.90 -5.87 2.67
N LEU A 58 1.66 -6.16 3.10
CA LEU A 58 1.12 -5.76 4.40
C LEU A 58 0.71 -6.96 5.27
N ALA A 59 1.02 -8.18 4.84
CA ALA A 59 0.60 -9.39 5.55
C ALA A 59 1.12 -9.41 6.99
N HIS A 60 0.38 -10.06 7.89
CA HIS A 60 0.74 -10.19 9.30
C HIS A 60 0.91 -8.83 10.00
N ASN A 61 -0.03 -7.95 9.73
CA ASN A 61 -0.27 -6.73 10.47
C ASN A 61 -1.64 -6.85 11.14
N GLN A 62 -2.13 -5.77 11.71
CA GLN A 62 -3.39 -5.78 12.44
C GLN A 62 -4.49 -5.01 11.70
N LEU A 63 -4.59 -5.28 10.40
CA LEU A 63 -5.62 -4.67 9.57
C LEU A 63 -6.94 -5.43 9.73
N SER A 64 -8.05 -4.69 9.73
CA SER A 64 -9.38 -5.30 9.75
C SER A 64 -9.69 -6.01 8.44
N ASP A 65 -10.66 -6.91 8.45
CA ASP A 65 -11.14 -7.57 7.24
C ASP A 65 -11.69 -6.56 6.23
N ASN A 66 -12.32 -5.50 6.72
CA ASN A 66 -12.83 -4.43 5.87
C ASN A 66 -11.68 -3.72 5.14
N MET A 67 -10.60 -3.40 5.84
CA MET A 67 -9.43 -2.77 5.22
C MET A 67 -8.78 -3.71 4.21
N LYS A 68 -8.66 -5.00 4.54
CA LYS A 68 -8.11 -5.99 3.62
C LYS A 68 -8.93 -6.10 2.34
N SER A 69 -10.25 -6.08 2.45
CA SER A 69 -11.15 -6.12 1.30
C SER A 69 -11.00 -4.88 0.43
N GLN A 70 -10.86 -3.71 1.06
CA GLN A 70 -10.64 -2.45 0.35
C GLN A 70 -9.33 -2.49 -0.44
N LEU A 71 -8.26 -2.99 0.19
CA LEU A 71 -6.95 -3.09 -0.47
C LEU A 71 -6.98 -4.07 -1.63
N LYS A 72 -7.72 -5.17 -1.50
CA LYS A 72 -7.89 -6.13 -2.59
C LYS A 72 -8.60 -5.49 -3.79
N ALA A 73 -9.63 -4.69 -3.54
CA ALA A 73 -10.33 -3.97 -4.60
C ALA A 73 -9.39 -2.96 -5.27
N ILE A 74 -8.58 -2.25 -4.51
CA ILE A 74 -7.62 -1.29 -5.03
C ILE A 74 -6.59 -1.97 -5.93
N GLN A 75 -6.14 -3.17 -5.57
CA GLN A 75 -5.24 -3.94 -6.42
C GLN A 75 -5.85 -4.13 -7.81
N GLN A 76 -7.12 -4.48 -7.86
CA GLN A 76 -7.82 -4.67 -9.14
C GLN A 76 -7.96 -3.35 -9.90
N TYR A 77 -8.29 -2.26 -9.20
CA TYR A 77 -8.38 -0.93 -9.83
C TYR A 77 -7.04 -0.52 -10.45
N LYS A 78 -5.93 -0.81 -9.77
CA LYS A 78 -4.60 -0.51 -10.28
C LYS A 78 -4.29 -1.34 -11.52
N ARG A 79 -4.63 -2.61 -11.52
CA ARG A 79 -4.37 -3.50 -12.66
C ARG A 79 -5.17 -3.08 -13.88
N ASP A 80 -6.40 -2.62 -13.67
CA ASP A 80 -7.31 -2.23 -14.75
C ASP A 80 -7.17 -0.77 -15.19
N GLY A 81 -6.61 0.08 -14.34
CA GLY A 81 -6.63 1.51 -14.55
C GLY A 81 -8.04 2.08 -14.40
N SER A 82 -8.86 1.49 -13.53
CA SER A 82 -10.25 1.91 -13.33
C SER A 82 -10.42 2.75 -12.08
N ASN A 83 -11.62 3.31 -11.88
CA ASN A 83 -11.99 4.09 -10.70
C ASN A 83 -11.05 5.27 -10.40
N GLY A 84 -10.46 5.85 -11.45
CA GLY A 84 -9.55 6.99 -11.29
C GLY A 84 -8.13 6.61 -10.90
N TYR A 85 -7.81 5.33 -10.83
CA TYR A 85 -6.47 4.88 -10.48
C TYR A 85 -5.57 4.82 -11.72
N GLN A 86 -4.34 5.33 -11.59
CA GLN A 86 -3.31 5.18 -12.61
C GLN A 86 -2.96 3.69 -12.73
N GLN A 87 -2.91 3.20 -13.96
CA GLN A 87 -2.71 1.77 -14.18
C GLN A 87 -1.29 1.30 -13.82
N VAL A 88 -1.22 0.21 -13.07
CA VAL A 88 -0.01 -0.58 -12.83
C VAL A 88 -0.40 -2.03 -13.02
N LYS A 89 -0.15 -2.58 -14.21
CA LYS A 89 -0.65 -3.89 -14.62
C LYS A 89 -0.23 -5.04 -13.70
N GLU A 90 0.98 -4.94 -13.14
CA GLU A 90 1.56 -6.00 -12.30
C GLU A 90 1.37 -5.71 -10.81
N MET A 91 0.46 -4.81 -10.45
CA MET A 91 0.27 -4.45 -9.04
C MET A 91 -0.06 -5.66 -8.18
N LYS A 92 0.65 -5.80 -7.07
CA LYS A 92 0.45 -6.87 -6.11
C LYS A 92 0.37 -6.28 -4.70
N ILE A 93 -0.78 -6.45 -4.07
CA ILE A 93 -1.00 -6.04 -2.68
C ILE A 93 -1.28 -7.32 -1.89
N GLU A 94 -0.44 -7.63 -0.91
CA GLU A 94 -0.63 -8.77 -0.03
C GLU A 94 -1.03 -8.29 1.36
N THR A 95 -2.11 -8.79 1.87
CA THR A 95 -2.64 -8.49 3.20
C THR A 95 -2.80 -9.73 4.05
#